data_dd29aa61190d3fc96f87b0dc3f342aa2
#
_entry.id   dd29aa61190d3fc96f87b0dc3f342aa2
#
_cell.length_a   1.000
_cell.length_b   1.000
_cell.length_c   1.000
_cell.angle_alpha   90.00
_cell.angle_beta   90.00
_cell.angle_gamma   90.00
#
_symmetry.space_group_name_H-M   'P 1'
#
loop_
_entity.id
_entity.type
_entity.pdbx_description
1 polymer ?
#
loop_
_entity_poly.entity_id
_entity_poly.type
_entity_poly.pdbx_seq_one_letter_code
_entity_poly.pdbx_strand_id
1 'polypeptide(L)'
;SKENVEEKIMEITKGKGTDVVIEASGSQNALMSALKVCAYRGRFGFLAFYKDKEVKILPEEIVKKELDIYGSRLYWHRFPLALNLLSKGKTNLKDLITSKFSFENTIEAMEKALQGKDIKIVIS
;
A
#
# COMPACT_ATOMS: atom_id res chain seq x y z
N SER A 1 7.84 -14.13 -2.86
CA SER A 1 8.78 -13.92 -3.97
C SER A 1 10.17 -14.31 -3.50
N LYS A 2 10.97 -14.92 -4.39
CA LYS A 2 12.32 -15.39 -4.06
C LYS A 2 13.38 -14.29 -4.29
N GLU A 3 12.99 -13.12 -4.79
CA GLU A 3 13.89 -12.00 -5.01
C GLU A 3 14.05 -11.16 -3.75
N ASN A 4 15.28 -10.74 -3.49
CA ASN A 4 15.56 -9.76 -2.44
C ASN A 4 15.11 -8.38 -2.92
N VAL A 5 13.95 -7.93 -2.46
CA VAL A 5 13.34 -6.66 -2.87
C VAL A 5 14.25 -5.47 -2.54
N GLU A 6 14.97 -5.52 -1.42
CA GLU A 6 15.89 -4.45 -1.01
C GLU A 6 17.02 -4.29 -2.04
N GLU A 7 17.67 -5.39 -2.41
CA GLU A 7 18.74 -5.38 -3.42
C GLU A 7 18.24 -4.87 -4.77
N LYS A 8 17.06 -5.33 -5.19
CA LYS A 8 16.49 -4.92 -6.48
C LYS A 8 16.17 -3.43 -6.53
N ILE A 9 15.62 -2.88 -5.46
CA ILE A 9 15.36 -1.44 -5.37
C ILE A 9 16.68 -0.66 -5.39
N MET A 10 17.67 -1.10 -4.65
CA MET A 10 18.98 -0.41 -4.63
C MET A 10 19.67 -0.48 -5.99
N GLU A 11 19.56 -1.60 -6.70
CA GLU A 11 20.06 -1.72 -8.09
C GLU A 11 19.39 -0.71 -9.03
N ILE A 12 18.05 -0.69 -9.05
CA ILE A 12 17.26 0.20 -9.93
C ILE A 12 17.54 1.68 -9.63
N THR A 13 17.70 2.01 -8.35
CA THR A 13 17.94 3.38 -7.89
C THR A 13 19.44 3.74 -7.84
N LYS A 14 20.33 2.87 -8.31
CA LYS A 14 21.79 3.04 -8.30
C LYS A 14 22.31 3.36 -6.90
N GLY A 15 21.80 2.68 -5.88
CA GLY A 15 22.17 2.84 -4.48
C GLY A 15 21.54 4.04 -3.76
N LYS A 16 20.74 4.86 -4.45
CA LYS A 16 20.12 6.05 -3.86
C LYS A 16 18.95 5.69 -2.92
N GLY A 17 18.24 4.63 -3.19
CA GLY A 17 16.95 4.32 -2.57
C GLY A 17 15.77 5.10 -3.20
N THR A 18 14.59 4.97 -2.62
CA THR A 18 13.35 5.57 -3.12
C THR A 18 13.01 6.88 -2.39
N ASP A 19 12.66 7.92 -3.14
CA ASP A 19 12.29 9.22 -2.56
C ASP A 19 10.96 9.18 -1.79
N VAL A 20 10.08 8.21 -2.13
CA VAL A 20 8.78 8.00 -1.46
C VAL A 20 8.55 6.51 -1.28
N VAL A 21 8.19 6.12 -0.08
CA VAL A 21 7.78 4.76 0.27
C VAL A 21 6.40 4.80 0.91
N ILE A 22 5.52 3.89 0.50
CA ILE A 22 4.19 3.72 1.07
C ILE A 22 4.07 2.29 1.59
N GLU A 23 3.93 2.14 2.90
CA GLU A 23 3.71 0.85 3.56
C GLU A 23 2.20 0.64 3.73
N ALA A 24 1.66 -0.36 3.03
CA ALA A 24 0.23 -0.67 3.00
C ALA A 24 -0.08 -2.15 3.29
N SER A 25 0.93 -2.95 3.64
CA SER A 25 0.77 -4.40 3.85
C SER A 25 0.44 -4.78 5.29
N GLY A 26 0.85 -3.97 6.28
CA GLY A 26 0.76 -4.30 7.70
C GLY A 26 1.70 -5.45 8.13
N SER A 27 2.72 -5.74 7.33
CA SER A 27 3.72 -6.77 7.61
C SER A 27 4.96 -6.18 8.28
N GLN A 28 5.40 -6.78 9.39
CA GLN A 28 6.63 -6.40 10.07
C GLN A 28 7.85 -6.44 9.14
N ASN A 29 7.95 -7.49 8.32
CA ASN A 29 9.08 -7.65 7.40
C ASN A 29 9.05 -6.60 6.29
N ALA A 30 7.88 -6.33 5.72
CA ALA A 30 7.73 -5.30 4.71
C ALA A 30 8.06 -3.90 5.26
N LEU A 31 7.64 -3.59 6.48
CA LEU A 31 7.99 -2.35 7.17
C LEU A 31 9.51 -2.16 7.29
N MET A 32 10.21 -3.21 7.74
CA MET A 32 11.66 -3.17 7.92
C MET A 32 12.39 -2.95 6.59
N SER A 33 12.01 -3.71 5.56
CA SER A 33 12.57 -3.53 4.21
C SER A 33 12.27 -2.15 3.64
N ALA A 34 11.05 -1.66 3.84
CA ALA A 34 10.61 -0.36 3.36
C ALA A 34 11.44 0.81 3.97
N LEU A 35 11.74 0.76 5.27
CA LEU A 35 12.60 1.75 5.92
C LEU A 35 14.03 1.72 5.38
N LYS A 36 14.57 0.52 5.12
CA LYS A 36 15.93 0.36 4.58
C LYS A 36 16.09 0.93 3.18
N VAL A 37 15.09 0.76 2.31
CA VAL A 37 15.15 1.22 0.92
C VAL A 37 14.78 2.68 0.72
N CYS A 38 14.32 3.37 1.75
CA CYS A 38 14.02 4.78 1.69
C CYS A 38 15.31 5.60 1.49
N ALA A 39 15.29 6.56 0.57
CA ALA A 39 16.43 7.45 0.32
C ALA A 39 16.65 8.43 1.47
N TYR A 40 17.84 9.05 1.51
CA TYR A 40 18.11 10.18 2.39
C TYR A 40 17.11 11.33 2.15
N ARG A 41 16.52 11.86 3.23
CA ARG A 41 15.42 12.85 3.22
C ARG A 41 14.18 12.36 2.45
N GLY A 42 14.00 11.04 2.38
CA GLY A 42 12.84 10.43 1.78
C GLY A 42 11.58 10.57 2.63
N ARG A 43 10.43 10.37 2.01
CA ARG A 43 9.11 10.42 2.65
C ARG A 43 8.57 9.01 2.84
N PHE A 44 8.18 8.69 4.06
CA PHE A 44 7.63 7.38 4.40
C PHE A 44 6.18 7.52 4.87
N GLY A 45 5.25 6.87 4.19
CA GLY A 45 3.83 6.88 4.51
C GLY A 45 3.34 5.55 5.08
N PHE A 46 2.76 5.56 6.28
CA PHE A 46 2.01 4.45 6.84
C PHE A 46 0.55 4.50 6.40
N LEU A 47 0.09 3.51 5.64
CA LEU A 47 -1.31 3.29 5.28
C LEU A 47 -1.91 2.06 5.94
N ALA A 48 -1.08 1.09 6.30
CA ALA A 48 -1.53 -0.16 6.88
C ALA A 48 -1.87 -0.05 8.36
N PHE A 49 -2.81 -0.91 8.79
CA PHE A 49 -3.06 -1.21 10.20
C PHE A 49 -2.36 -2.53 10.56
N TYR A 50 -1.67 -2.55 11.69
CA TYR A 50 -0.96 -3.74 12.18
C TYR A 50 -1.81 -4.60 13.12
N LYS A 51 -3.15 -4.42 13.10
CA LYS A 51 -4.14 -5.25 13.81
C LYS A 51 -3.77 -5.45 15.29
N ASP A 52 -3.62 -4.35 16.02
CA ASP A 52 -3.32 -4.33 17.46
C ASP A 52 -2.02 -5.07 17.87
N LYS A 53 -1.09 -5.23 16.96
CA LYS A 53 0.24 -5.78 17.24
C LYS A 53 1.25 -4.66 17.40
N GLU A 54 2.09 -4.81 18.39
CA GLU A 54 3.32 -4.03 18.44
C GLU A 54 4.23 -4.41 17.29
N VAL A 55 4.81 -3.42 16.65
CA VAL A 55 5.78 -3.61 15.57
C VAL A 55 7.11 -2.99 15.92
N LYS A 56 8.18 -3.68 15.56
CA LYS A 56 9.53 -3.16 15.71
C LYS A 56 9.84 -2.23 14.55
N ILE A 57 10.41 -1.10 14.86
CA ILE A 57 10.98 -0.18 13.87
C ILE A 57 12.48 -0.02 14.15
N LEU A 58 13.21 0.52 13.19
CA LEU A 58 14.61 0.89 13.34
C LEU A 58 14.70 2.42 13.42
N PRO A 59 14.68 3.04 14.61
CA PRO A 59 14.77 4.49 14.75
C PRO A 59 16.03 5.06 14.12
N GLU A 60 17.12 4.28 14.12
CA GLU A 60 18.37 4.69 13.44
C GLU A 60 18.22 4.92 11.95
N GLU A 61 17.43 4.13 11.24
CA GLU A 61 17.16 4.33 9.81
C GLU A 61 16.43 5.66 9.56
N ILE A 62 15.53 6.01 10.48
CA ILE A 62 14.78 7.27 10.42
C ILE A 62 15.73 8.45 10.65
N VAL A 63 16.54 8.39 11.71
CA VAL A 63 17.43 9.47 12.09
C VAL A 63 18.58 9.63 11.09
N LYS A 64 19.26 8.54 10.71
CA LYS A 64 20.39 8.57 9.78
C LYS A 64 20.01 9.11 8.40
N LYS A 65 18.78 8.87 7.98
CA LYS A 65 18.30 9.30 6.66
C LYS A 65 17.46 10.57 6.70
N GLU A 66 17.25 11.16 7.87
CA GLU A 66 16.39 12.36 8.04
C GLU A 66 15.00 12.14 7.38
N LEU A 67 14.35 11.01 7.66
CA LEU A 67 13.09 10.66 7.00
C LEU A 67 11.92 11.49 7.51
N ASP A 68 11.09 11.97 6.59
CA ASP A 68 9.75 12.48 6.91
C ASP A 68 8.77 11.31 7.01
N ILE A 69 8.12 11.15 8.17
CA ILE A 69 7.18 10.04 8.41
C ILE A 69 5.76 10.57 8.54
N TYR A 70 4.85 9.96 7.77
CA TYR A 70 3.45 10.33 7.72
C TYR A 70 2.54 9.15 8.03
N GLY A 71 1.57 9.35 8.91
CA GLY A 71 0.43 8.46 9.09
C GLY A 71 -0.73 8.90 8.21
N SER A 72 -1.36 7.96 7.50
CA SER A 72 -2.58 8.21 6.76
C SER A 72 -3.68 7.26 7.21
N ARG A 73 -4.86 7.82 7.51
CA ARG A 73 -6.00 7.03 7.94
C ARG A 73 -7.20 7.30 7.05
N LEU A 74 -7.77 6.21 6.50
CA LEU A 74 -8.99 6.24 5.72
C LEU A 74 -8.91 7.32 4.60
N TYR A 75 -10.00 8.04 4.38
CA TYR A 75 -10.15 8.96 3.27
C TYR A 75 -10.46 10.41 3.68
N TRP A 76 -10.34 10.76 4.93
CA TRP A 76 -10.48 12.13 5.48
C TRP A 76 -10.74 13.22 4.42
N HIS A 77 -11.98 13.50 4.10
CA HIS A 77 -12.42 14.48 3.08
C HIS A 77 -11.76 14.31 1.67
N ARG A 78 -11.23 13.13 1.32
CA ARG A 78 -10.55 12.90 0.03
C ARG A 78 -11.46 12.36 -1.07
N PHE A 79 -12.72 12.01 -0.74
CA PHE A 79 -13.69 11.52 -1.73
C PHE A 79 -13.87 12.46 -2.93
N PRO A 80 -14.08 13.81 -2.74
CA PRO A 80 -14.22 14.70 -3.88
C PRO A 80 -12.98 14.71 -4.80
N LEU A 81 -11.78 14.64 -4.21
CA LEU A 81 -10.54 14.57 -4.96
C LEU A 81 -10.43 13.25 -5.74
N ALA A 82 -10.76 12.14 -5.11
CA ALA A 82 -10.75 10.81 -5.75
C ALA A 82 -11.74 10.76 -6.93
N LEU A 83 -12.96 11.26 -6.76
CA LEU A 83 -13.96 11.35 -7.82
C LEU A 83 -13.50 12.25 -8.97
N ASN A 84 -12.86 13.37 -8.68
CA ASN A 84 -12.29 14.26 -9.69
C ASN A 84 -11.16 13.56 -10.50
N LEU A 85 -10.30 12.79 -9.84
CA LEU A 85 -9.25 12.01 -10.52
C LEU A 85 -9.87 10.94 -11.42
N LEU A 86 -10.91 10.25 -10.97
CA LEU A 86 -11.66 9.26 -11.74
C LEU A 86 -12.33 9.88 -12.97
N SER A 87 -13.02 11.02 -12.80
CA SER A 87 -13.74 11.69 -13.89
C SER A 87 -12.81 12.17 -15.00
N LYS A 88 -11.56 12.47 -14.69
CA LYS A 88 -10.53 12.87 -15.64
C LYS A 88 -9.93 11.71 -16.45
N GLY A 89 -10.35 10.48 -16.20
CA GLY A 89 -9.86 9.29 -16.91
C GLY A 89 -8.36 9.02 -16.75
N LYS A 90 -7.72 9.62 -15.74
CA LYS A 90 -6.28 9.46 -15.50
C LYS A 90 -5.92 8.16 -14.77
N THR A 91 -6.91 7.40 -14.36
CA THR A 91 -6.74 6.15 -13.61
C THR A 91 -7.61 5.06 -14.20
N ASN A 92 -7.09 3.87 -14.38
CA ASN A 92 -7.82 2.72 -14.92
C ASN A 92 -8.36 1.83 -13.77
N LEU A 93 -9.10 2.44 -12.83
CA LEU A 93 -9.61 1.73 -11.65
C LEU A 93 -10.66 0.65 -11.98
N LYS A 94 -11.25 0.68 -13.19
CA LYS A 94 -12.19 -0.36 -13.62
C LYS A 94 -11.53 -1.74 -13.70
N ASP A 95 -10.24 -1.78 -14.02
CA ASP A 95 -9.48 -3.03 -14.12
C ASP A 95 -9.23 -3.69 -12.75
N LEU A 96 -9.42 -2.94 -11.65
CA LEU A 96 -9.35 -3.49 -10.30
C LEU A 96 -10.61 -4.32 -9.96
N ILE A 97 -11.72 -4.13 -10.68
CA ILE A 97 -12.95 -4.92 -10.48
C ILE A 97 -12.76 -6.27 -11.16
N THR A 98 -12.40 -7.27 -10.38
CA THR A 98 -12.11 -8.63 -10.88
C THR A 98 -13.33 -9.51 -10.93
N SER A 99 -14.38 -9.20 -10.16
CA SER A 99 -15.64 -9.94 -10.15
C SER A 99 -16.84 -9.04 -9.91
N LYS A 100 -17.96 -9.39 -10.53
CA LYS A 100 -19.26 -8.72 -10.33
C LYS A 100 -20.32 -9.77 -10.05
N PHE A 101 -21.20 -9.48 -9.11
CA PHE A 101 -22.32 -10.30 -8.72
C PHE A 101 -23.59 -9.46 -8.69
N SER A 102 -24.74 -10.10 -8.95
CA SER A 102 -26.03 -9.51 -8.66
C SER A 102 -26.29 -9.54 -7.14
N PHE A 103 -27.23 -8.73 -6.69
CA PHE A 103 -27.58 -8.66 -5.26
C PHE A 103 -28.08 -10.01 -4.73
N GLU A 104 -28.79 -10.79 -5.54
CA GLU A 104 -29.28 -12.12 -5.19
C GLU A 104 -28.14 -13.10 -4.88
N ASN A 105 -26.97 -12.90 -5.49
CA ASN A 105 -25.81 -13.76 -5.34
C ASN A 105 -24.79 -13.21 -4.32
N THR A 106 -25.25 -12.39 -3.37
CA THR A 106 -24.39 -11.76 -2.34
C THR A 106 -23.61 -12.80 -1.53
N ILE A 107 -24.24 -13.94 -1.16
CA ILE A 107 -23.58 -14.99 -0.38
C ILE A 107 -22.39 -15.56 -1.15
N GLU A 108 -22.59 -15.89 -2.42
CA GLU A 108 -21.53 -16.40 -3.30
C GLU A 108 -20.39 -15.39 -3.45
N ALA A 109 -20.73 -14.10 -3.59
CA ALA A 109 -19.75 -13.03 -3.65
C ALA A 109 -18.89 -12.95 -2.37
N MET A 110 -19.51 -13.14 -1.19
CA MET A 110 -18.79 -13.14 0.10
C MET A 110 -17.89 -14.36 0.23
N GLU A 111 -18.38 -15.56 -0.14
CA GLU A 111 -17.56 -16.78 -0.15
C GLU A 111 -16.34 -16.63 -1.06
N LYS A 112 -16.54 -16.04 -2.24
CA LYS A 112 -15.44 -15.75 -3.17
C LYS A 112 -14.45 -14.74 -2.59
N ALA A 113 -14.93 -13.71 -1.91
CA ALA A 113 -14.07 -12.73 -1.24
C ALA A 113 -13.16 -13.37 -0.18
N LEU A 114 -13.67 -14.36 0.57
CA LEU A 114 -12.90 -15.10 1.57
C LEU A 114 -11.74 -15.91 0.96
N GLN A 115 -11.80 -16.26 -0.32
CA GLN A 115 -10.72 -16.96 -1.01
C GLN A 115 -9.50 -16.06 -1.27
N GLY A 116 -9.65 -14.73 -1.15
CA GLY A 116 -8.56 -13.77 -1.30
C GLY A 116 -7.89 -13.70 -2.67
N LYS A 117 -8.56 -14.19 -3.72
CA LYS A 117 -8.04 -14.21 -5.10
C LYS A 117 -8.45 -12.98 -5.91
N ASP A 118 -9.54 -12.34 -5.53
CA ASP A 118 -10.06 -11.16 -6.19
C ASP A 118 -9.45 -9.87 -5.60
N ILE A 119 -9.19 -8.89 -6.46
CA ILE A 119 -8.73 -7.57 -6.04
C ILE A 119 -9.93 -6.76 -5.51
N LYS A 120 -11.01 -6.73 -6.30
CA LYS A 120 -12.25 -6.03 -5.95
C LYS A 120 -13.46 -6.78 -6.47
N ILE A 121 -14.37 -7.11 -5.57
CA ILE A 121 -15.69 -7.66 -5.89
C ILE A 121 -16.71 -6.53 -5.76
N VAL A 122 -17.60 -6.43 -6.76
CA VAL A 122 -18.71 -5.48 -6.76
C VAL A 122 -20.02 -6.27 -6.78
N ILE A 123 -20.97 -5.86 -5.96
CA ILE A 123 -22.34 -6.37 -5.92
C ILE A 123 -23.26 -5.23 -6.37
N SER A 124 -24.06 -5.43 -7.38
CA SER A 124 -24.94 -4.41 -7.97
C SER A 124 -26.29 -5.01 -8.43
#